data_46901264d9ab3ae5a607c17531a77ab7
#
_entry.id   46901264d9ab3ae5a607c17531a77ab7
#
_cell.length_a   1.000
_cell.length_b   1.000
_cell.length_c   1.000
_cell.angle_alpha   90.00
_cell.angle_beta   90.00
_cell.angle_gamma   90.00
#
_symmetry.space_group_name_H-M   'P 1'
#
loop_
_entity.id
_entity.type
_entity.pdbx_description
1 polymer ?
#
loop_
_entity_poly.entity_id
_entity_poly.type
_entity_poly.pdbx_seq_one_letter_code
_entity_poly.pdbx_strand_id
1 'polypeptide(L)'
;MLEGFDPTTIQDVESARQCVVRLLNLIEALQADNQALRETNQRLQDEINRLKGTPPRPAVKANAPSPDPATRNDYSSEKERQKPKAWNKSSKLDQIRIDREETLRVDPAGLPGDVQFKGYEEVVVQDIILRTDNVRFRKEKYYSASEQKTYLASLPRGYEGEFGPGLKALVIAWHFGANMTEPKILDQLRDVGIRISDGQLSRWLIRDQERFHGEKSARYEAGLRSSPWQQIDDTATWEKGQNRRCHAVCHPLYTAYFTTATKERLAVLDVLQDFRARRYRLNAEAFGFLEMFGVSWRVVNALKQLPPETGLSEGEFLRLLNEHLPQLGPQQKSRVLESAAVAAYHAQREWPVVRLLVGDDAPQWKCLTAELALCWIHEGRHYKKLMPYVAHHVQLLESFLDRYWAYYDQLLSYRERPTPEEKARLEKAFDTLFATVTSYEALDERIAKTRAKKESLLMVLEHPEIPLHNNRSELDARRIVRQRDVSFGTRSAEGTRARDTFLTLVATAKKLGVSFYQYVYDRISGAHQMPSLADLIREKANELNLGASWQPP
;
A
#
# COMPACT_ATOMS: atom_id res chain seq x y z
N MET A 1 38.00 -4.08 24.25
CA MET A 1 37.62 -2.74 23.79
C MET A 1 38.70 -1.67 24.09
N LEU A 2 39.41 -1.73 25.17
CA LEU A 2 40.52 -0.83 25.46
C LEU A 2 41.92 -1.44 25.14
N GLU A 3 41.96 -2.66 24.62
CA GLU A 3 43.19 -3.29 24.16
C GLU A 3 43.77 -2.49 22.98
N GLY A 4 44.92 -1.87 23.21
CA GLY A 4 45.60 -1.02 22.23
C GLY A 4 45.43 0.48 22.46
N PHE A 5 44.79 0.93 23.56
CA PHE A 5 44.81 2.33 23.97
C PHE A 5 46.01 2.60 24.86
N ASP A 6 47.04 3.16 24.30
CA ASP A 6 48.24 3.58 25.03
C ASP A 6 48.36 5.13 25.00
N PRO A 7 48.16 5.82 26.12
CA PRO A 7 48.27 7.27 26.19
C PRO A 7 49.66 7.81 25.80
N THR A 8 50.68 6.96 25.88
CA THR A 8 52.06 7.36 25.53
C THR A 8 52.28 7.50 24.03
N THR A 9 51.37 7.00 23.22
CA THR A 9 51.40 7.15 21.75
C THR A 9 50.91 8.51 21.25
N ILE A 10 50.40 9.38 22.15
CA ILE A 10 49.93 10.72 21.83
C ILE A 10 51.13 11.66 21.79
N GLN A 11 51.67 11.91 20.62
CA GLN A 11 52.86 12.73 20.42
C GLN A 11 52.55 14.12 19.83
N ASP A 12 51.37 14.30 19.25
CA ASP A 12 50.94 15.53 18.58
C ASP A 12 49.43 15.79 18.72
N VAL A 13 48.96 16.94 18.26
CA VAL A 13 47.54 17.34 18.29
C VAL A 13 46.67 16.44 17.47
N GLU A 14 47.17 15.89 16.36
CA GLU A 14 46.37 15.02 15.48
C GLU A 14 46.16 13.63 16.12
N SER A 15 47.20 13.05 16.71
CA SER A 15 47.07 11.79 17.46
C SER A 15 46.19 11.95 18.71
N ALA A 16 46.24 13.11 19.39
CA ALA A 16 45.30 13.42 20.47
C ALA A 16 43.85 13.50 19.97
N ARG A 17 43.60 14.13 18.83
CA ARG A 17 42.29 14.25 18.22
C ARG A 17 41.73 12.88 17.84
N GLN A 18 42.50 12.04 17.18
CA GLN A 18 42.11 10.67 16.81
C GLN A 18 41.78 9.84 18.05
N CYS A 19 42.54 10.00 19.12
CA CYS A 19 42.29 9.36 20.40
C CYS A 19 40.96 9.80 21.01
N VAL A 20 40.65 11.09 21.02
CA VAL A 20 39.36 11.62 21.49
C VAL A 20 38.20 11.08 20.67
N VAL A 21 38.31 11.07 19.35
CA VAL A 21 37.28 10.49 18.46
C VAL A 21 37.03 9.01 18.79
N ARG A 22 38.09 8.24 19.01
CA ARG A 22 38.00 6.82 19.39
C ARG A 22 37.30 6.63 20.73
N LEU A 23 37.63 7.47 21.73
CA LEU A 23 36.98 7.46 23.04
C LEU A 23 35.49 7.83 22.95
N LEU A 24 35.13 8.83 22.17
CA LEU A 24 33.71 9.22 21.97
C LEU A 24 32.89 8.09 21.33
N ASN A 25 33.41 7.42 20.32
CA ASN A 25 32.74 6.25 19.71
C ASN A 25 32.65 5.08 20.70
N LEU A 26 33.65 4.84 21.52
CA LEU A 26 33.62 3.82 22.57
C LEU A 26 32.57 4.14 23.66
N ILE A 27 32.46 5.39 24.09
CA ILE A 27 31.43 5.85 25.05
C ILE A 27 30.04 5.63 24.45
N GLU A 28 29.86 5.98 23.18
CA GLU A 28 28.60 5.77 22.44
C GLU A 28 28.19 4.29 22.43
N ALA A 29 29.12 3.39 22.05
CA ALA A 29 28.90 1.95 22.04
C ALA A 29 28.54 1.39 23.43
N LEU A 30 29.29 1.80 24.47
CA LEU A 30 29.02 1.38 25.85
C LEU A 30 27.66 1.86 26.37
N GLN A 31 27.23 3.05 26.00
CA GLN A 31 25.91 3.57 26.37
C GLN A 31 24.79 2.82 25.65
N ALA A 32 24.96 2.51 24.38
CA ALA A 32 24.03 1.67 23.62
C ALA A 32 23.90 0.27 24.22
N ASP A 33 25.01 -0.38 24.55
CA ASP A 33 25.03 -1.71 25.20
C ASP A 33 24.35 -1.66 26.58
N ASN A 34 24.63 -0.64 27.40
CA ASN A 34 23.97 -0.46 28.70
C ASN A 34 22.45 -0.32 28.55
N GLN A 35 21.99 0.42 27.56
CA GLN A 35 20.57 0.58 27.30
C GLN A 35 19.95 -0.75 26.84
N ALA A 36 20.57 -1.48 25.94
CA ALA A 36 20.12 -2.80 25.48
C ALA A 36 20.06 -3.82 26.62
N LEU A 37 21.04 -3.80 27.53
CA LEU A 37 21.05 -4.65 28.74
C LEU A 37 19.91 -4.29 29.70
N ARG A 38 19.61 -3.00 29.90
CA ARG A 38 18.48 -2.56 30.74
C ARG A 38 17.15 -3.04 30.16
N GLU A 39 16.95 -2.90 28.85
CA GLU A 39 15.74 -3.38 28.17
C GLU A 39 15.59 -4.90 28.22
N THR A 40 16.72 -5.62 28.12
CA THR A 40 16.73 -7.10 28.24
C THR A 40 16.40 -7.53 29.66
N ASN A 41 16.99 -6.88 30.68
CA ASN A 41 16.68 -7.14 32.08
C ASN A 41 15.21 -6.85 32.40
N GLN A 42 14.65 -5.77 31.87
CA GLN A 42 13.22 -5.47 32.05
C GLN A 42 12.34 -6.57 31.43
N ARG A 43 12.65 -7.01 30.20
CA ARG A 43 11.92 -8.11 29.55
C ARG A 43 12.00 -9.42 30.33
N LEU A 44 13.17 -9.75 30.86
CA LEU A 44 13.35 -10.94 31.70
C LEU A 44 12.56 -10.84 33.01
N GLN A 45 12.54 -9.67 33.64
CA GLN A 45 11.72 -9.43 34.85
C GLN A 45 10.22 -9.55 34.54
N ASP A 46 9.77 -9.00 33.43
CA ASP A 46 8.36 -9.11 33.02
C ASP A 46 7.97 -10.57 32.74
N GLU A 47 8.86 -11.34 32.12
CA GLU A 47 8.65 -12.77 31.90
C GLU A 47 8.64 -13.59 33.20
N ILE A 48 9.55 -13.29 34.13
CA ILE A 48 9.57 -13.90 35.47
C ILE A 48 8.24 -13.58 36.22
N ASN A 49 7.77 -12.34 36.14
CA ASN A 49 6.51 -11.95 36.76
C ASN A 49 5.32 -12.68 36.11
N ARG A 50 5.33 -12.85 34.80
CA ARG A 50 4.34 -13.64 34.07
C ARG A 50 4.32 -15.11 34.53
N LEU A 51 5.50 -15.71 34.65
CA LEU A 51 5.63 -17.10 35.11
C LEU A 51 5.21 -17.28 36.59
N LYS A 52 5.38 -16.23 37.41
CA LYS A 52 4.94 -16.21 38.83
C LYS A 52 3.46 -15.86 39.01
N GLY A 53 2.73 -15.59 37.92
CA GLY A 53 1.31 -15.19 37.98
C GLY A 53 1.07 -13.80 38.57
N THR A 54 2.11 -12.98 38.73
CA THR A 54 1.99 -11.59 39.15
C THR A 54 1.74 -10.70 37.94
N PRO A 55 0.74 -9.76 37.99
CA PRO A 55 0.50 -8.88 36.87
C PRO A 55 1.74 -8.04 36.56
N PRO A 56 2.08 -7.84 35.28
CA PRO A 56 3.18 -6.95 34.90
C PRO A 56 2.88 -5.54 35.44
N ARG A 57 3.90 -4.81 35.87
CA ARG A 57 3.75 -3.39 36.18
C ARG A 57 3.15 -2.70 34.96
N PRO A 58 2.06 -1.94 35.13
CA PRO A 58 1.53 -1.16 34.00
C PRO A 58 2.66 -0.26 33.50
N ALA A 59 2.99 -0.38 32.23
CA ALA A 59 3.89 0.55 31.56
C ALA A 59 3.16 1.89 31.47
N VAL A 60 3.27 2.69 32.51
CA VAL A 60 2.88 4.09 32.46
C VAL A 60 3.92 4.72 31.53
N LYS A 61 3.56 4.88 30.25
CA LYS A 61 4.29 5.80 29.38
C LYS A 61 4.20 7.16 30.06
N ALA A 62 5.29 7.59 30.67
CA ALA A 62 5.41 8.97 31.10
C ALA A 62 4.98 9.80 29.88
N ASN A 63 4.02 10.71 30.05
CA ASN A 63 3.80 11.80 29.12
C ASN A 63 5.08 12.63 29.13
N ALA A 64 6.08 12.20 28.37
CA ALA A 64 7.18 13.07 28.05
C ALA A 64 6.57 14.27 27.33
N PRO A 65 6.79 15.50 27.80
CA PRO A 65 6.34 16.67 27.06
C PRO A 65 6.87 16.52 25.64
N SER A 66 5.95 16.57 24.68
CA SER A 66 6.34 16.58 23.27
C SER A 66 7.33 17.71 23.10
N PRO A 67 8.55 17.48 22.59
CA PRO A 67 9.47 18.58 22.37
C PRO A 67 8.78 19.57 21.45
N ASP A 68 8.96 20.85 21.75
CA ASP A 68 8.34 21.99 21.08
C ASP A 68 8.29 21.76 19.55
N PRO A 69 7.09 21.80 18.91
CA PRO A 69 6.94 21.59 17.47
C PRO A 69 7.74 22.58 16.62
N ALA A 70 8.19 23.69 17.21
CA ALA A 70 8.92 24.74 16.50
C ALA A 70 10.41 24.40 16.21
N THR A 71 10.99 23.38 16.85
CA THR A 71 12.43 23.07 16.75
C THR A 71 12.76 21.80 15.99
N ARG A 72 11.78 21.05 15.47
CA ARG A 72 12.02 19.87 14.63
C ARG A 72 11.63 20.14 13.19
N ASN A 73 12.62 20.21 12.32
CA ASN A 73 12.45 19.91 10.90
C ASN A 73 12.02 18.45 10.73
N ASP A 74 10.79 18.16 11.12
CA ASP A 74 10.20 16.84 10.93
C ASP A 74 9.74 16.73 9.47
N TYR A 75 10.67 16.31 8.60
CA TYR A 75 10.34 15.89 7.26
C TYR A 75 9.52 14.61 7.34
N SER A 76 8.24 14.78 7.52
CA SER A 76 7.26 13.76 7.24
C SER A 76 6.79 13.97 5.79
N SER A 77 6.36 12.89 5.14
CA SER A 77 5.64 12.97 3.86
C SER A 77 4.41 13.90 3.90
N GLU A 78 4.05 14.41 5.05
CA GLU A 78 3.00 15.42 5.26
C GLU A 78 3.42 16.83 4.81
N LYS A 79 4.72 17.16 4.76
CA LYS A 79 5.20 18.43 4.18
C LYS A 79 5.04 18.48 2.65
N GLU A 80 4.99 17.33 1.98
CA GLU A 80 4.64 17.24 0.55
C GLU A 80 3.14 17.34 0.29
N ARG A 81 2.29 17.28 1.31
CA ARG A 81 0.90 17.69 1.15
C ARG A 81 0.94 19.14 0.72
N GLN A 82 0.58 19.37 -0.52
CA GLN A 82 0.42 20.70 -1.08
C GLN A 82 -0.21 21.62 -0.02
N LYS A 83 0.42 22.78 0.23
CA LYS A 83 -0.23 23.88 0.97
C LYS A 83 -1.69 23.89 0.50
N PRO A 84 -2.68 23.89 1.40
CA PRO A 84 -4.07 23.86 0.96
C PRO A 84 -4.20 24.93 -0.11
N LYS A 85 -4.57 24.52 -1.32
CA LYS A 85 -4.86 25.47 -2.41
C LYS A 85 -5.78 26.48 -1.80
N ALA A 86 -5.45 27.77 -1.97
CA ALA A 86 -6.29 28.86 -1.49
C ALA A 86 -7.73 28.49 -1.83
N TRP A 87 -8.56 28.34 -0.81
CA TRP A 87 -9.90 27.79 -0.94
C TRP A 87 -10.73 28.85 -1.67
N ASN A 88 -10.74 28.78 -2.98
CA ASN A 88 -11.76 29.51 -3.74
C ASN A 88 -13.09 28.84 -3.33
N LYS A 89 -13.90 29.57 -2.59
CA LYS A 89 -15.31 29.23 -2.33
C LYS A 89 -16.03 29.20 -3.67
N SER A 90 -15.87 28.11 -4.45
CA SER A 90 -16.85 27.83 -5.49
C SER A 90 -18.16 27.51 -4.78
N SER A 91 -19.23 28.12 -5.25
CA SER A 91 -20.57 27.83 -4.73
C SER A 91 -20.81 26.34 -4.80
N LYS A 92 -21.06 25.71 -3.65
CA LYS A 92 -21.46 24.29 -3.60
C LYS A 92 -22.84 24.09 -4.22
N LEU A 93 -23.61 25.15 -4.37
CA LEU A 93 -24.99 25.12 -4.85
C LEU A 93 -25.10 24.58 -6.27
N ASP A 94 -24.13 24.90 -7.13
CA ASP A 94 -24.13 24.44 -8.54
C ASP A 94 -23.96 22.91 -8.69
N GLN A 95 -23.54 22.23 -7.62
CA GLN A 95 -23.35 20.77 -7.58
C GLN A 95 -24.48 20.03 -6.85
N ILE A 96 -25.44 20.76 -6.28
CA ILE A 96 -26.54 20.19 -5.51
C ILE A 96 -27.74 20.03 -6.41
N ARG A 97 -28.23 18.81 -6.59
CA ARG A 97 -29.51 18.54 -7.21
C ARG A 97 -30.62 18.93 -6.25
N ILE A 98 -31.52 19.81 -6.70
CA ILE A 98 -32.71 20.18 -5.95
C ILE A 98 -33.78 19.10 -6.19
N ASP A 99 -34.23 18.44 -5.12
CA ASP A 99 -35.26 17.40 -5.19
C ASP A 99 -36.67 17.96 -5.02
N ARG A 100 -36.83 19.07 -4.29
CA ARG A 100 -38.10 19.83 -4.14
C ARG A 100 -37.85 21.29 -3.81
N GLU A 101 -38.79 22.12 -4.17
CA GLU A 101 -38.80 23.54 -3.84
C GLU A 101 -40.01 23.85 -2.94
N GLU A 102 -39.79 24.65 -1.90
CA GLU A 102 -40.84 25.11 -0.99
C GLU A 102 -40.78 26.63 -0.87
N THR A 103 -41.88 27.31 -1.15
CA THR A 103 -41.99 28.76 -0.93
C THR A 103 -42.52 29.02 0.48
N LEU A 104 -41.65 29.57 1.33
CA LEU A 104 -42.04 30.02 2.66
C LEU A 104 -42.64 31.43 2.57
N ARG A 105 -43.81 31.62 3.14
CA ARG A 105 -44.51 32.91 3.15
C ARG A 105 -44.48 33.51 4.55
N VAL A 106 -44.27 34.82 4.60
CA VAL A 106 -44.41 35.58 5.85
C VAL A 106 -45.90 35.69 6.19
N ASP A 107 -46.24 35.54 7.46
CA ASP A 107 -47.62 35.73 7.91
C ASP A 107 -48.04 37.19 7.69
N PRO A 108 -49.07 37.46 6.85
CA PRO A 108 -49.54 38.83 6.56
C PRO A 108 -50.01 39.59 7.79
N ALA A 109 -50.50 38.86 8.82
CA ALA A 109 -51.02 39.51 10.05
C ALA A 109 -49.91 40.16 10.90
N GLY A 110 -48.65 39.77 10.70
CA GLY A 110 -47.48 40.35 11.37
C GLY A 110 -46.79 41.47 10.61
N LEU A 111 -47.28 41.86 9.42
CA LEU A 111 -46.63 42.84 8.58
C LEU A 111 -47.23 44.25 8.76
N PRO A 112 -46.41 45.32 8.86
CA PRO A 112 -46.86 46.69 8.77
C PRO A 112 -47.56 47.01 7.44
N GLY A 113 -48.46 48.01 7.40
CA GLY A 113 -49.26 48.32 6.22
C GLY A 113 -48.50 48.92 5.03
N ASP A 114 -47.26 49.32 5.22
CA ASP A 114 -46.38 49.97 4.22
C ASP A 114 -45.36 49.02 3.58
N VAL A 115 -45.45 47.71 3.85
CA VAL A 115 -44.47 46.74 3.34
C VAL A 115 -44.56 46.56 1.84
N GLN A 116 -43.41 46.39 1.21
CA GLN A 116 -43.26 46.07 -0.21
C GLN A 116 -42.55 44.74 -0.37
N PHE A 117 -43.12 43.86 -1.17
CA PHE A 117 -42.47 42.61 -1.56
C PHE A 117 -41.19 42.90 -2.38
N LYS A 118 -40.03 42.40 -1.92
CA LYS A 118 -38.72 42.62 -2.52
C LYS A 118 -38.14 41.37 -3.20
N GLY A 119 -38.93 40.32 -3.36
CA GLY A 119 -38.50 39.06 -3.92
C GLY A 119 -38.23 37.99 -2.88
N TYR A 120 -37.48 36.98 -3.26
CA TYR A 120 -37.15 35.84 -2.43
C TYR A 120 -35.66 35.79 -2.11
N GLU A 121 -35.31 35.38 -0.92
CA GLU A 121 -33.97 34.93 -0.56
C GLU A 121 -33.96 33.40 -0.65
N GLU A 122 -33.05 32.83 -1.44
CA GLU A 122 -32.97 31.42 -1.67
C GLU A 122 -31.95 30.76 -0.72
N VAL A 123 -32.39 29.74 0.00
CA VAL A 123 -31.55 28.94 0.88
C VAL A 123 -31.72 27.46 0.51
N VAL A 124 -30.62 26.81 0.16
CA VAL A 124 -30.62 25.34 -0.10
C VAL A 124 -30.18 24.60 1.13
N VAL A 125 -31.07 23.75 1.63
CA VAL A 125 -30.80 22.84 2.78
C VAL A 125 -30.70 21.43 2.27
N GLN A 126 -29.59 20.76 2.56
CA GLN A 126 -29.41 19.34 2.27
C GLN A 126 -29.80 18.52 3.51
N ASP A 127 -30.71 17.59 3.32
CA ASP A 127 -31.15 16.64 4.37
C ASP A 127 -31.18 15.23 3.81
N ILE A 128 -31.33 14.24 4.68
CA ILE A 128 -31.44 12.83 4.33
C ILE A 128 -32.67 12.20 4.98
N ILE A 129 -33.48 11.51 4.20
CA ILE A 129 -34.65 10.76 4.67
C ILE A 129 -34.39 9.29 4.44
N LEU A 130 -34.23 8.54 5.54
CA LEU A 130 -34.11 7.08 5.49
C LEU A 130 -35.50 6.46 5.60
N ARG A 131 -35.93 5.79 4.54
CA ARG A 131 -37.19 5.04 4.49
C ARG A 131 -37.01 3.74 3.73
N THR A 132 -37.81 2.73 4.10
CA THR A 132 -37.91 1.49 3.33
C THR A 132 -38.73 1.69 2.05
N ASP A 133 -38.38 0.94 1.01
CA ASP A 133 -39.14 0.81 -0.24
C ASP A 133 -39.57 -0.66 -0.40
N ASN A 134 -40.65 -1.04 0.30
CA ASN A 134 -41.15 -2.41 0.32
C ASN A 134 -42.15 -2.61 -0.83
N VAL A 135 -41.75 -3.31 -1.89
CA VAL A 135 -42.57 -3.55 -3.07
C VAL A 135 -43.19 -4.94 -3.05
N ARG A 136 -44.50 -5.03 -3.21
CA ARG A 136 -45.22 -6.31 -3.40
C ARG A 136 -45.34 -6.63 -4.90
N PHE A 137 -44.52 -7.52 -5.41
CA PHE A 137 -44.63 -8.02 -6.79
C PHE A 137 -45.71 -9.11 -6.87
N ARG A 138 -46.74 -8.87 -7.66
CA ARG A 138 -47.76 -9.84 -8.00
C ARG A 138 -47.40 -10.49 -9.33
N LYS A 139 -46.84 -11.72 -9.28
CA LYS A 139 -46.35 -12.44 -10.47
C LYS A 139 -47.48 -13.28 -11.06
N GLU A 140 -47.75 -13.09 -12.35
CA GLU A 140 -48.66 -13.96 -13.06
C GLU A 140 -48.10 -15.37 -13.16
N LYS A 141 -49.00 -16.35 -13.01
CA LYS A 141 -48.69 -17.77 -13.04
C LYS A 141 -49.65 -18.48 -13.97
N TYR A 142 -49.13 -19.11 -15.01
CA TYR A 142 -49.90 -19.92 -15.98
C TYR A 142 -49.44 -21.37 -15.91
N TYR A 143 -50.37 -22.29 -16.08
CA TYR A 143 -50.09 -23.72 -16.18
C TYR A 143 -50.49 -24.25 -17.54
N SER A 144 -49.60 -24.95 -18.25
CA SER A 144 -49.86 -25.67 -19.47
C SER A 144 -50.06 -27.16 -19.18
N ALA A 145 -51.26 -27.67 -19.43
CA ALA A 145 -51.57 -29.09 -19.25
C ALA A 145 -50.89 -29.98 -20.31
N SER A 146 -50.67 -29.45 -21.51
CA SER A 146 -49.99 -30.16 -22.60
C SER A 146 -48.52 -30.36 -22.38
N GLU A 147 -47.86 -29.37 -21.76
CA GLU A 147 -46.43 -29.41 -21.44
C GLU A 147 -46.15 -29.82 -19.99
N GLN A 148 -47.19 -29.97 -19.16
CA GLN A 148 -47.10 -30.22 -17.71
C GLN A 148 -46.16 -29.23 -17.01
N LYS A 149 -46.15 -27.99 -17.45
CA LYS A 149 -45.21 -26.96 -17.02
C LYS A 149 -45.93 -25.71 -16.52
N THR A 150 -45.39 -25.16 -15.44
CA THR A 150 -45.82 -23.87 -14.91
C THR A 150 -44.92 -22.74 -15.40
N TYR A 151 -45.52 -21.70 -15.95
CA TYR A 151 -44.89 -20.46 -16.35
C TYR A 151 -45.16 -19.40 -15.29
N LEU A 152 -44.10 -18.72 -14.85
CA LEU A 152 -44.17 -17.70 -13.80
C LEU A 152 -43.45 -16.44 -14.28
N ALA A 153 -44.08 -15.28 -14.12
CA ALA A 153 -43.44 -14.01 -14.45
C ALA A 153 -42.14 -13.79 -13.63
N SER A 154 -41.13 -13.26 -14.29
CA SER A 154 -39.84 -12.98 -13.65
C SER A 154 -39.91 -11.72 -12.80
N LEU A 155 -39.09 -11.63 -11.74
CA LEU A 155 -38.85 -10.38 -11.05
C LEU A 155 -38.05 -9.42 -11.95
N PRO A 156 -38.15 -8.10 -11.69
CA PRO A 156 -37.30 -7.14 -12.37
C PRO A 156 -35.82 -7.46 -12.18
N ARG A 157 -35.00 -7.02 -13.12
CA ARG A 157 -33.54 -7.25 -13.09
C ARG A 157 -32.95 -6.71 -11.80
N GLY A 158 -32.03 -7.46 -11.19
CA GLY A 158 -31.39 -7.09 -9.92
C GLY A 158 -32.15 -7.47 -8.65
N TYR A 159 -33.44 -7.85 -8.75
CA TYR A 159 -34.20 -8.37 -7.65
C TYR A 159 -34.07 -9.90 -7.58
N GLU A 160 -33.45 -10.36 -6.51
CA GLU A 160 -33.23 -11.79 -6.24
C GLU A 160 -33.69 -12.12 -4.81
N GLY A 161 -34.66 -13.05 -4.70
CA GLY A 161 -35.24 -13.41 -3.40
C GLY A 161 -36.08 -12.27 -2.80
N GLU A 162 -35.86 -11.97 -1.55
CA GLU A 162 -36.70 -11.04 -0.75
C GLU A 162 -36.13 -9.61 -0.68
N PHE A 163 -34.97 -9.35 -1.28
CA PHE A 163 -34.26 -8.09 -1.12
C PHE A 163 -33.85 -7.46 -2.45
N GLY A 164 -33.99 -6.14 -2.51
CA GLY A 164 -33.65 -5.37 -3.69
C GLY A 164 -32.16 -5.04 -3.79
N PRO A 165 -31.70 -4.60 -4.99
CA PRO A 165 -30.30 -4.30 -5.27
C PRO A 165 -29.75 -3.12 -4.44
N GLY A 166 -30.60 -2.15 -4.09
CA GLY A 166 -30.20 -0.98 -3.29
C GLY A 166 -29.75 -1.36 -1.89
N LEU A 167 -30.47 -2.27 -1.23
CA LEU A 167 -30.09 -2.74 0.10
C LEU A 167 -28.79 -3.55 0.07
N LYS A 168 -28.62 -4.44 -0.91
CA LYS A 168 -27.36 -5.20 -1.10
C LYS A 168 -26.17 -4.26 -1.31
N ALA A 169 -26.33 -3.26 -2.18
CA ALA A 169 -25.29 -2.26 -2.45
C ALA A 169 -24.94 -1.44 -1.19
N LEU A 170 -25.93 -1.04 -0.40
CA LEU A 170 -25.76 -0.30 0.83
C LEU A 170 -24.95 -1.10 1.87
N VAL A 171 -25.31 -2.36 2.08
CA VAL A 171 -24.59 -3.27 2.98
C VAL A 171 -23.12 -3.40 2.58
N ILE A 172 -22.83 -3.62 1.30
CA ILE A 172 -21.48 -3.72 0.77
C ILE A 172 -20.72 -2.39 0.97
N ALA A 173 -21.38 -1.26 0.70
CA ALA A 173 -20.77 0.06 0.87
C ALA A 173 -20.48 0.37 2.35
N TRP A 174 -21.37 0.04 3.26
CA TRP A 174 -21.15 0.23 4.69
C TRP A 174 -20.04 -0.67 5.23
N HIS A 175 -20.03 -1.94 4.84
CA HIS A 175 -19.02 -2.87 5.33
C HIS A 175 -17.61 -2.52 4.81
N PHE A 176 -17.42 -2.46 3.49
CA PHE A 176 -16.10 -2.29 2.89
C PHE A 176 -15.69 -0.81 2.72
N GLY A 177 -16.64 0.09 2.52
CA GLY A 177 -16.39 1.52 2.36
C GLY A 177 -16.25 2.27 3.67
N ALA A 178 -17.14 2.00 4.64
CA ALA A 178 -17.21 2.68 5.92
C ALA A 178 -16.63 1.86 7.10
N ASN A 179 -16.11 0.64 6.87
CA ASN A 179 -15.59 -0.29 7.89
C ASN A 179 -16.62 -0.64 8.99
N MET A 180 -17.92 -0.67 8.67
CA MET A 180 -18.94 -1.11 9.61
C MET A 180 -18.88 -2.63 9.79
N THR A 181 -18.96 -3.10 11.02
CA THR A 181 -19.06 -4.53 11.33
C THR A 181 -20.45 -5.07 11.00
N GLU A 182 -20.56 -6.38 10.71
CA GLU A 182 -21.85 -7.02 10.42
C GLU A 182 -22.91 -6.77 11.51
N PRO A 183 -22.60 -6.89 12.82
CA PRO A 183 -23.58 -6.58 13.87
C PRO A 183 -24.08 -5.12 13.81
N LYS A 184 -23.18 -4.16 13.60
CA LYS A 184 -23.59 -2.74 13.50
C LYS A 184 -24.46 -2.47 12.27
N ILE A 185 -24.17 -3.12 11.15
CA ILE A 185 -25.01 -3.02 9.95
C ILE A 185 -26.41 -3.58 10.23
N LEU A 186 -26.50 -4.73 10.91
CA LEU A 186 -27.77 -5.34 11.29
C LEU A 186 -28.60 -4.43 12.19
N ASP A 187 -27.96 -3.82 13.20
CA ASP A 187 -28.64 -2.88 14.11
C ASP A 187 -29.19 -1.68 13.32
N GLN A 188 -28.39 -1.06 12.47
CA GLN A 188 -28.84 0.07 11.62
C GLN A 188 -29.98 -0.32 10.67
N LEU A 189 -29.95 -1.54 10.10
CA LEU A 189 -31.02 -2.00 9.23
C LEU A 189 -32.32 -2.27 10.01
N ARG A 190 -32.22 -2.80 11.23
CA ARG A 190 -33.37 -3.00 12.12
C ARG A 190 -34.01 -1.69 12.55
N ASP A 191 -33.21 -0.68 12.85
CA ASP A 191 -33.66 0.67 13.23
C ASP A 191 -34.51 1.32 12.12
N VAL A 192 -34.19 1.06 10.86
CA VAL A 192 -35.00 1.55 9.71
C VAL A 192 -36.07 0.55 9.24
N GLY A 193 -36.34 -0.51 10.01
CA GLY A 193 -37.41 -1.47 9.76
C GLY A 193 -37.11 -2.60 8.75
N ILE A 194 -35.84 -2.80 8.39
CA ILE A 194 -35.38 -3.92 7.55
C ILE A 194 -35.15 -5.16 8.42
N ARG A 195 -35.77 -6.28 8.06
CA ARG A 195 -35.61 -7.56 8.75
C ARG A 195 -34.79 -8.52 7.90
N ILE A 196 -33.55 -8.76 8.32
CA ILE A 196 -32.60 -9.64 7.65
C ILE A 196 -31.87 -10.49 8.70
N SER A 197 -31.56 -11.73 8.36
CA SER A 197 -30.77 -12.61 9.22
C SER A 197 -29.27 -12.34 9.05
N ASP A 198 -28.49 -12.60 10.11
CA ASP A 198 -27.03 -12.50 10.14
C ASP A 198 -26.39 -13.32 9.01
N GLY A 199 -26.88 -14.56 8.80
CA GLY A 199 -26.37 -15.44 7.74
C GLY A 199 -26.66 -14.92 6.33
N GLN A 200 -27.76 -14.21 6.12
CA GLN A 200 -28.07 -13.63 4.81
C GLN A 200 -27.18 -12.41 4.53
N LEU A 201 -26.95 -11.57 5.55
CA LEU A 201 -26.05 -10.43 5.43
C LEU A 201 -24.61 -10.89 5.14
N SER A 202 -24.10 -11.85 5.91
CA SER A 202 -22.76 -12.40 5.69
C SER A 202 -22.63 -13.05 4.30
N ARG A 203 -23.68 -13.71 3.80
CA ARG A 203 -23.70 -14.26 2.43
C ARG A 203 -23.52 -13.17 1.37
N TRP A 204 -24.18 -12.02 1.51
CA TRP A 204 -24.04 -10.90 0.58
C TRP A 204 -22.63 -10.29 0.56
N LEU A 205 -21.92 -10.37 1.67
CA LEU A 205 -20.57 -9.83 1.77
C LEU A 205 -19.50 -10.78 1.21
N ILE A 206 -19.77 -12.10 1.20
CA ILE A 206 -18.73 -13.11 0.95
C ILE A 206 -19.02 -13.94 -0.30
N ARG A 207 -20.29 -14.38 -0.48
CA ARG A 207 -20.64 -15.35 -1.53
C ARG A 207 -21.18 -14.68 -2.80
N ASP A 208 -21.11 -15.42 -3.91
CA ASP A 208 -21.65 -15.01 -5.21
C ASP A 208 -21.07 -13.69 -5.75
N GLN A 209 -19.77 -13.46 -5.46
CA GLN A 209 -19.05 -12.25 -5.82
C GLN A 209 -18.16 -12.38 -7.08
N GLU A 210 -18.35 -13.45 -7.88
CA GLU A 210 -17.47 -13.74 -9.01
C GLU A 210 -17.40 -12.59 -10.02
N ARG A 211 -18.51 -11.87 -10.24
CA ARG A 211 -18.55 -10.66 -11.07
C ARG A 211 -17.54 -9.61 -10.57
N PHE A 212 -17.56 -9.31 -9.29
CA PHE A 212 -16.66 -8.32 -8.70
C PHE A 212 -15.22 -8.80 -8.64
N HIS A 213 -15.01 -10.12 -8.50
CA HIS A 213 -13.67 -10.71 -8.60
C HIS A 213 -13.11 -10.54 -10.02
N GLY A 214 -13.91 -10.79 -11.06
CA GLY A 214 -13.53 -10.53 -12.44
C GLY A 214 -13.26 -9.04 -12.71
N GLU A 215 -14.07 -8.15 -12.17
CA GLU A 215 -13.83 -6.71 -12.27
C GLU A 215 -12.55 -6.26 -11.55
N LYS A 216 -12.18 -6.88 -10.42
CA LYS A 216 -10.91 -6.63 -9.75
C LYS A 216 -9.74 -6.96 -10.68
N SER A 217 -9.74 -8.14 -11.29
CA SER A 217 -8.69 -8.59 -12.21
C SER A 217 -8.57 -7.67 -13.44
N ALA A 218 -9.70 -7.42 -14.13
CA ALA A 218 -9.73 -6.56 -15.31
C ALA A 218 -9.22 -5.14 -15.05
N ARG A 219 -9.56 -4.58 -13.89
CA ARG A 219 -9.08 -3.26 -13.46
C ARG A 219 -7.61 -3.26 -13.10
N TYR A 220 -7.12 -4.31 -12.42
CA TYR A 220 -5.72 -4.44 -12.09
C TYR A 220 -4.88 -4.52 -13.36
N GLU A 221 -5.30 -5.32 -14.33
CA GLU A 221 -4.68 -5.37 -15.65
C GLU A 221 -4.70 -4.00 -16.34
N ALA A 222 -5.84 -3.31 -16.36
CA ALA A 222 -5.95 -1.97 -16.93
C ALA A 222 -4.98 -0.99 -16.25
N GLY A 223 -4.88 -1.05 -14.92
CA GLY A 223 -3.96 -0.21 -14.14
C GLY A 223 -2.50 -0.48 -14.47
N LEU A 224 -2.09 -1.75 -14.53
CA LEU A 224 -0.73 -2.13 -14.90
C LEU A 224 -0.37 -1.69 -16.33
N ARG A 225 -1.30 -1.84 -17.30
CA ARG A 225 -1.08 -1.43 -18.69
C ARG A 225 -1.04 0.08 -18.90
N SER A 226 -1.63 0.84 -17.99
CA SER A 226 -1.80 2.28 -18.12
C SER A 226 -0.75 3.09 -17.35
N SER A 227 0.28 2.45 -16.82
CA SER A 227 1.28 3.13 -16.02
C SER A 227 2.65 2.47 -16.13
N PRO A 228 3.73 3.25 -16.34
CA PRO A 228 5.09 2.73 -16.43
C PRO A 228 5.68 2.31 -15.07
N TRP A 229 5.08 2.72 -13.95
CA TRP A 229 5.57 2.45 -12.60
C TRP A 229 4.45 2.11 -11.63
N GLN A 230 4.77 1.39 -10.57
CA GLN A 230 3.86 1.02 -9.49
C GLN A 230 4.50 1.28 -8.13
N GLN A 231 3.67 1.56 -7.12
CA GLN A 231 4.09 1.51 -5.72
C GLN A 231 3.58 0.24 -5.06
N ILE A 232 4.36 -0.30 -4.14
CA ILE A 232 3.95 -1.46 -3.35
C ILE A 232 4.33 -1.26 -1.88
N ASP A 233 3.46 -1.77 -1.01
CA ASP A 233 3.73 -1.91 0.41
C ASP A 233 2.96 -3.11 0.96
N ASP A 234 3.38 -3.68 2.09
CA ASP A 234 2.71 -4.79 2.73
C ASP A 234 2.40 -4.53 4.21
N THR A 235 1.34 -5.12 4.70
CA THR A 235 1.00 -5.09 6.12
C THR A 235 0.50 -6.43 6.61
N ALA A 236 0.71 -6.72 7.90
CA ALA A 236 0.17 -7.92 8.53
C ALA A 236 -1.36 -7.90 8.54
N THR A 237 -1.96 -9.04 8.30
CA THR A 237 -3.40 -9.29 8.44
C THR A 237 -3.64 -10.70 8.99
N TRP A 238 -4.89 -11.04 9.27
CA TRP A 238 -5.25 -12.33 9.84
C TRP A 238 -6.32 -13.02 9.00
N GLU A 239 -6.14 -14.33 8.83
CA GLU A 239 -7.13 -15.22 8.23
C GLU A 239 -7.24 -16.48 9.08
N LYS A 240 -8.42 -16.79 9.60
CA LYS A 240 -8.65 -17.94 10.51
C LYS A 240 -7.65 -18.00 11.68
N GLY A 241 -7.26 -16.85 12.23
CA GLY A 241 -6.25 -16.78 13.30
C GLY A 241 -4.80 -16.97 12.84
N GLN A 242 -4.56 -17.23 11.55
CA GLN A 242 -3.23 -17.35 10.98
C GLN A 242 -2.73 -15.98 10.50
N ASN A 243 -1.45 -15.72 10.72
CA ASN A 243 -0.80 -14.51 10.22
C ASN A 243 -0.67 -14.59 8.69
N ARG A 244 -1.10 -13.52 8.01
CA ARG A 244 -1.04 -13.33 6.56
C ARG A 244 -0.42 -11.98 6.26
N ARG A 245 -0.12 -11.74 4.99
CA ARG A 245 0.34 -10.45 4.48
C ARG A 245 -0.63 -9.92 3.43
N CYS A 246 -1.06 -8.68 3.60
CA CYS A 246 -1.84 -7.99 2.59
C CYS A 246 -0.94 -6.98 1.89
N HIS A 247 -0.77 -7.16 0.58
CA HIS A 247 -0.01 -6.28 -0.30
C HIS A 247 -0.95 -5.26 -0.91
N ALA A 248 -0.54 -4.01 -0.92
CA ALA A 248 -1.21 -2.91 -1.61
C ALA A 248 -0.34 -2.48 -2.79
N VAL A 249 -0.74 -2.85 -4.00
CA VAL A 249 -0.13 -2.35 -5.25
C VAL A 249 -0.93 -1.16 -5.71
N CYS A 250 -0.30 -0.02 -5.89
CA CYS A 250 -1.01 1.19 -6.21
C CYS A 250 -0.29 2.14 -7.16
N HIS A 251 -1.10 2.95 -7.82
CA HIS A 251 -0.75 4.06 -8.68
C HIS A 251 -1.72 5.22 -8.39
N PRO A 252 -1.47 6.46 -8.82
CA PRO A 252 -2.46 7.55 -8.71
C PRO A 252 -3.90 7.20 -9.11
N LEU A 253 -4.09 6.33 -10.10
CA LEU A 253 -5.41 5.98 -10.63
C LEU A 253 -6.10 4.79 -9.96
N TYR A 254 -5.35 3.89 -9.31
CA TYR A 254 -5.92 2.68 -8.73
C TYR A 254 -5.16 2.19 -7.50
N THR A 255 -5.79 1.28 -6.76
CA THR A 255 -5.15 0.44 -5.74
C THR A 255 -5.70 -0.97 -5.87
N ALA A 256 -4.84 -1.96 -5.75
CA ALA A 256 -5.21 -3.37 -5.71
C ALA A 256 -4.66 -4.03 -4.43
N TYR A 257 -5.52 -4.76 -3.72
CA TYR A 257 -5.16 -5.48 -2.50
C TYR A 257 -5.12 -6.97 -2.75
N PHE A 258 -4.08 -7.61 -2.20
CA PHE A 258 -3.86 -9.04 -2.34
C PHE A 258 -3.33 -9.63 -1.04
N THR A 259 -3.97 -10.65 -0.52
CA THR A 259 -3.54 -11.33 0.69
C THR A 259 -2.82 -12.62 0.34
N THR A 260 -1.61 -12.78 0.89
CA THR A 260 -0.74 -13.93 0.69
C THR A 260 -0.37 -14.58 2.02
N ALA A 261 0.16 -15.81 1.97
CA ALA A 261 0.64 -16.50 3.16
C ALA A 261 1.89 -15.84 3.75
N THR A 262 2.80 -15.37 2.89
CA THR A 262 4.09 -14.78 3.25
C THR A 262 4.33 -13.49 2.48
N LYS A 263 5.40 -12.77 2.81
CA LYS A 263 5.88 -11.60 2.05
C LYS A 263 7.11 -11.91 1.19
N GLU A 264 7.42 -13.17 0.99
CA GLU A 264 8.57 -13.59 0.20
C GLU A 264 8.43 -13.19 -1.27
N ARG A 265 9.56 -13.13 -1.99
CA ARG A 265 9.61 -12.65 -3.39
C ARG A 265 8.64 -13.38 -4.31
N LEU A 266 8.52 -14.71 -4.19
CA LEU A 266 7.56 -15.47 -5.00
C LEU A 266 6.10 -15.11 -4.69
N ALA A 267 5.77 -14.83 -3.43
CA ALA A 267 4.43 -14.38 -3.07
C ALA A 267 4.11 -12.99 -3.65
N VAL A 268 5.10 -12.10 -3.68
CA VAL A 268 4.96 -10.79 -4.33
C VAL A 268 4.85 -10.94 -5.85
N LEU A 269 5.61 -11.85 -6.44
CA LEU A 269 5.48 -12.17 -7.87
C LEU A 269 4.06 -12.62 -8.23
N ASP A 270 3.44 -13.48 -7.39
CA ASP A 270 2.04 -13.88 -7.57
C ASP A 270 1.10 -12.67 -7.55
N VAL A 271 1.35 -11.72 -6.65
CA VAL A 271 0.59 -10.46 -6.59
C VAL A 271 0.72 -9.67 -7.88
N LEU A 272 1.94 -9.48 -8.40
CA LEU A 272 2.17 -8.73 -9.64
C LEU A 272 1.54 -9.37 -10.86
N GLN A 273 1.36 -10.68 -10.87
CA GLN A 273 0.72 -11.41 -11.96
C GLN A 273 -0.74 -11.85 -11.68
N ASP A 274 -1.39 -11.25 -10.68
CA ASP A 274 -2.78 -11.54 -10.31
C ASP A 274 -3.05 -13.03 -10.04
N PHE A 275 -2.13 -13.68 -9.30
CA PHE A 275 -2.15 -15.12 -8.98
C PHE A 275 -2.23 -16.06 -10.19
N ARG A 276 -1.78 -15.62 -11.36
CA ARG A 276 -1.60 -16.49 -12.52
C ARG A 276 -0.54 -17.54 -12.20
N ALA A 277 -0.67 -18.74 -12.80
CA ALA A 277 0.27 -19.83 -12.59
C ALA A 277 1.70 -19.38 -12.95
N ARG A 278 2.62 -19.54 -12.00
CA ARG A 278 4.03 -19.23 -12.21
C ARG A 278 4.61 -20.10 -13.32
N ARG A 279 5.48 -19.50 -14.11
CA ARG A 279 6.35 -20.18 -15.05
C ARG A 279 7.79 -20.05 -14.56
N TYR A 280 8.64 -20.98 -14.98
CA TYR A 280 10.04 -21.02 -14.61
C TYR A 280 10.90 -21.13 -15.86
N ARG A 281 11.94 -20.29 -15.97
CA ARG A 281 12.81 -20.24 -17.14
C ARG A 281 14.24 -20.02 -16.71
N LEU A 282 15.17 -20.81 -17.30
CA LEU A 282 16.60 -20.63 -17.14
C LEU A 282 17.17 -19.94 -18.39
N ASN A 283 17.15 -18.61 -18.39
CA ASN A 283 17.74 -17.76 -19.43
C ASN A 283 18.92 -16.96 -18.86
N ALA A 284 19.54 -16.13 -19.67
CA ALA A 284 20.68 -15.30 -19.25
C ALA A 284 20.36 -14.44 -18.00
N GLU A 285 19.15 -13.89 -17.93
CA GLU A 285 18.69 -13.10 -16.79
C GLU A 285 18.55 -13.93 -15.52
N ALA A 286 17.98 -15.14 -15.60
CA ALA A 286 17.92 -16.07 -14.47
C ALA A 286 19.31 -16.39 -13.92
N PHE A 287 20.29 -16.59 -14.79
CA PHE A 287 21.67 -16.84 -14.37
C PHE A 287 22.30 -15.62 -13.71
N GLY A 288 22.03 -14.41 -14.20
CA GLY A 288 22.43 -13.16 -13.54
C GLY A 288 21.85 -13.02 -12.14
N PHE A 289 20.57 -13.38 -11.94
CA PHE A 289 19.95 -13.38 -10.61
C PHE A 289 20.54 -14.44 -9.68
N LEU A 290 20.88 -15.63 -10.21
CA LEU A 290 21.54 -16.67 -9.41
C LEU A 290 22.89 -16.19 -8.87
N GLU A 291 23.68 -15.50 -9.68
CA GLU A 291 24.96 -14.91 -9.27
C GLU A 291 24.76 -13.82 -8.23
N MET A 292 23.80 -12.91 -8.45
CA MET A 292 23.46 -11.83 -7.52
C MET A 292 22.95 -12.35 -6.17
N PHE A 293 22.19 -13.45 -6.14
CA PHE A 293 21.72 -14.09 -4.92
C PHE A 293 22.78 -14.98 -4.26
N GLY A 294 23.98 -15.06 -4.82
CA GLY A 294 25.08 -15.83 -4.27
C GLY A 294 24.82 -17.34 -4.28
N VAL A 295 24.20 -17.85 -5.33
CA VAL A 295 24.07 -19.30 -5.55
C VAL A 295 25.45 -19.85 -5.92
N SER A 296 25.82 -21.01 -5.36
CA SER A 296 27.14 -21.57 -5.57
C SER A 296 27.41 -21.86 -7.05
N TRP A 297 28.64 -21.58 -7.52
CA TRP A 297 29.05 -21.78 -8.89
C TRP A 297 28.80 -23.23 -9.39
N ARG A 298 28.88 -24.22 -8.49
CA ARG A 298 28.60 -25.63 -8.81
C ARG A 298 27.14 -25.81 -9.23
N VAL A 299 26.23 -25.20 -8.51
CA VAL A 299 24.79 -25.23 -8.84
C VAL A 299 24.53 -24.48 -10.14
N VAL A 300 25.11 -23.29 -10.30
CA VAL A 300 24.95 -22.50 -11.52
C VAL A 300 25.46 -23.26 -12.75
N ASN A 301 26.62 -23.90 -12.66
CA ASN A 301 27.17 -24.68 -13.78
C ASN A 301 26.33 -25.93 -14.09
N ALA A 302 25.79 -26.62 -13.07
CA ALA A 302 24.88 -27.72 -13.30
C ALA A 302 23.59 -27.27 -14.01
N LEU A 303 23.02 -26.14 -13.59
CA LEU A 303 21.84 -25.57 -14.25
C LEU A 303 22.09 -25.11 -15.69
N LYS A 304 23.32 -24.65 -16.03
CA LYS A 304 23.72 -24.30 -17.40
C LYS A 304 23.78 -25.51 -18.36
N GLN A 305 23.86 -26.71 -17.83
CA GLN A 305 23.84 -27.95 -18.64
C GLN A 305 22.43 -28.41 -18.98
N LEU A 306 21.42 -27.84 -18.31
CA LEU A 306 20.02 -28.15 -18.62
C LEU A 306 19.60 -27.51 -19.95
N PRO A 307 18.75 -28.17 -20.73
CA PRO A 307 18.27 -27.56 -21.97
C PRO A 307 17.56 -26.25 -21.65
N PRO A 308 17.77 -25.19 -22.45
CA PRO A 308 17.08 -23.92 -22.30
C PRO A 308 15.61 -24.09 -22.65
N GLU A 309 14.81 -24.50 -21.68
CA GLU A 309 13.39 -24.72 -21.88
C GLU A 309 12.57 -23.45 -21.69
N THR A 310 11.53 -23.33 -22.49
CA THR A 310 10.62 -22.19 -22.52
C THR A 310 9.48 -22.41 -21.54
N GLY A 311 9.60 -21.85 -20.33
CA GLY A 311 8.46 -21.65 -19.44
C GLY A 311 7.83 -22.91 -18.84
N LEU A 312 8.60 -23.67 -18.03
CA LEU A 312 8.11 -24.82 -17.29
C LEU A 312 7.09 -24.43 -16.21
N SER A 313 6.15 -25.30 -15.92
CA SER A 313 5.32 -25.21 -14.72
C SER A 313 6.14 -25.50 -13.46
N GLU A 314 5.64 -25.14 -12.29
CA GLU A 314 6.32 -25.39 -11.02
C GLU A 314 6.61 -26.88 -10.80
N GLY A 315 5.66 -27.76 -11.10
CA GLY A 315 5.83 -29.21 -10.95
C GLY A 315 6.87 -29.79 -11.90
N GLU A 316 6.95 -29.31 -13.13
CA GLU A 316 7.98 -29.72 -14.11
C GLU A 316 9.36 -29.22 -13.68
N PHE A 317 9.47 -27.97 -13.28
CA PHE A 317 10.74 -27.39 -12.84
C PHE A 317 11.27 -28.03 -11.56
N LEU A 318 10.40 -28.35 -10.60
CA LEU A 318 10.78 -29.06 -9.39
C LEU A 318 11.25 -30.49 -9.68
N ARG A 319 10.62 -31.21 -10.62
CA ARG A 319 11.09 -32.53 -11.07
C ARG A 319 12.47 -32.42 -11.68
N LEU A 320 12.69 -31.48 -12.57
CA LEU A 320 13.98 -31.23 -13.20
C LEU A 320 15.07 -30.93 -12.16
N LEU A 321 14.80 -30.09 -11.18
CA LEU A 321 15.75 -29.81 -10.09
C LEU A 321 16.05 -31.04 -9.23
N ASN A 322 15.05 -31.84 -8.90
CA ASN A 322 15.25 -33.04 -8.09
C ASN A 322 16.05 -34.15 -8.84
N GLU A 323 15.89 -34.23 -10.16
CA GLU A 323 16.62 -35.18 -11.01
C GLU A 323 18.11 -34.82 -11.13
N HIS A 324 18.41 -33.52 -11.40
CA HIS A 324 19.78 -33.10 -11.69
C HIS A 324 20.53 -32.57 -10.46
N LEU A 325 19.81 -32.10 -9.44
CA LEU A 325 20.34 -31.52 -8.21
C LEU A 325 19.63 -32.07 -6.95
N PRO A 326 19.62 -33.39 -6.72
CA PRO A 326 18.84 -34.01 -5.65
C PRO A 326 19.25 -33.56 -4.23
N GLN A 327 20.48 -33.06 -4.07
CA GLN A 327 21.01 -32.58 -2.78
C GLN A 327 20.98 -31.05 -2.64
N LEU A 328 20.19 -30.35 -3.47
CA LEU A 328 20.09 -28.89 -3.40
C LEU A 328 19.44 -28.45 -2.06
N GLY A 329 20.23 -27.77 -1.23
CA GLY A 329 19.77 -27.29 0.08
C GLY A 329 18.60 -26.29 -0.05
N PRO A 330 17.72 -26.19 0.98
CA PRO A 330 16.49 -25.39 0.91
C PRO A 330 16.72 -23.94 0.50
N GLN A 331 17.76 -23.29 1.02
CA GLN A 331 18.07 -21.89 0.72
C GLN A 331 18.48 -21.70 -0.75
N GLN A 332 19.33 -22.58 -1.29
CA GLN A 332 19.74 -22.49 -2.69
C GLN A 332 18.57 -22.86 -3.62
N LYS A 333 17.74 -23.83 -3.22
CA LYS A 333 16.52 -24.19 -3.95
C LYS A 333 15.56 -22.98 -4.05
N SER A 334 15.32 -22.27 -2.95
CA SER A 334 14.51 -21.05 -2.97
C SER A 334 15.06 -20.00 -3.93
N ARG A 335 16.38 -19.74 -3.90
CA ARG A 335 17.03 -18.76 -4.80
C ARG A 335 16.94 -19.17 -6.26
N VAL A 336 17.06 -20.47 -6.56
CA VAL A 336 16.89 -20.99 -7.94
C VAL A 336 15.45 -20.80 -8.41
N LEU A 337 14.47 -21.15 -7.57
CA LEU A 337 13.06 -20.94 -7.88
C LEU A 337 12.75 -19.44 -8.10
N GLU A 338 13.21 -18.57 -7.22
CA GLU A 338 13.02 -17.12 -7.34
C GLU A 338 13.63 -16.59 -8.65
N SER A 339 14.89 -16.94 -8.95
CA SER A 339 15.58 -16.49 -10.17
C SER A 339 14.85 -16.92 -11.43
N ALA A 340 14.49 -18.21 -11.53
CA ALA A 340 13.84 -18.77 -12.69
C ALA A 340 12.40 -18.24 -12.89
N ALA A 341 11.66 -18.03 -11.79
CA ALA A 341 10.30 -17.48 -11.84
C ALA A 341 10.29 -16.00 -12.22
N VAL A 342 11.19 -15.19 -11.67
CA VAL A 342 11.30 -13.76 -12.02
C VAL A 342 11.71 -13.60 -13.48
N ALA A 343 12.70 -14.36 -13.96
CA ALA A 343 13.12 -14.31 -15.36
C ALA A 343 12.00 -14.76 -16.34
N ALA A 344 11.17 -15.72 -15.92
CA ALA A 344 9.99 -16.10 -16.71
C ALA A 344 8.92 -14.98 -16.71
N TYR A 345 8.72 -14.32 -15.56
CA TYR A 345 7.80 -13.17 -15.45
C TYR A 345 8.24 -12.01 -16.34
N HIS A 346 9.52 -11.67 -16.38
CA HIS A 346 10.02 -10.60 -17.25
C HIS A 346 9.90 -10.94 -18.73
N ALA A 347 10.00 -12.22 -19.10
CA ALA A 347 9.93 -12.66 -20.50
C ALA A 347 8.50 -12.90 -21.02
N GLN A 348 7.48 -12.83 -20.16
CA GLN A 348 6.10 -13.09 -20.56
C GLN A 348 5.50 -11.93 -21.35
N ARG A 349 4.47 -12.24 -22.20
CA ARG A 349 3.70 -11.24 -22.96
C ARG A 349 2.19 -11.31 -22.68
N GLU A 350 1.75 -12.32 -21.97
CA GLU A 350 0.33 -12.59 -21.72
C GLU A 350 -0.26 -11.66 -20.65
N TRP A 351 0.56 -11.18 -19.73
CA TRP A 351 0.19 -10.29 -18.64
C TRP A 351 1.16 -9.10 -18.58
N PRO A 352 0.70 -7.89 -18.19
CA PRO A 352 1.59 -6.73 -18.07
C PRO A 352 2.72 -6.99 -17.07
N VAL A 353 3.95 -6.67 -17.46
CA VAL A 353 5.12 -6.73 -16.58
C VAL A 353 5.37 -5.37 -15.99
N VAL A 354 5.51 -5.28 -14.67
CA VAL A 354 5.89 -4.05 -13.99
C VAL A 354 7.38 -3.82 -14.22
N ARG A 355 7.73 -2.76 -14.93
CA ARG A 355 9.11 -2.40 -15.19
C ARG A 355 9.77 -1.71 -14.01
N LEU A 356 9.10 -0.69 -13.46
CA LEU A 356 9.61 0.16 -12.38
C LEU A 356 8.72 0.05 -11.15
N LEU A 357 9.32 -0.36 -10.05
CA LEU A 357 8.68 -0.45 -8.75
C LEU A 357 9.22 0.63 -7.81
N VAL A 358 8.34 1.32 -7.09
CA VAL A 358 8.70 2.27 -6.04
C VAL A 358 8.34 1.66 -4.69
N GLY A 359 9.32 1.46 -3.82
CA GLY A 359 9.12 0.80 -2.53
C GLY A 359 10.11 1.24 -1.45
N ASP A 360 10.06 0.55 -0.32
CA ASP A 360 11.11 0.61 0.69
C ASP A 360 12.29 -0.31 0.30
N ASP A 361 13.34 -0.38 1.12
CA ASP A 361 14.53 -1.23 0.86
C ASP A 361 14.32 -2.68 1.35
N ALA A 362 13.11 -3.22 1.26
CA ALA A 362 12.86 -4.59 1.68
C ALA A 362 13.43 -5.60 0.68
N PRO A 363 14.09 -6.68 1.16
CA PRO A 363 14.81 -7.63 0.30
C PRO A 363 13.96 -8.31 -0.77
N GLN A 364 12.65 -8.45 -0.53
CA GLN A 364 11.72 -9.09 -1.47
C GLN A 364 11.50 -8.30 -2.75
N TRP A 365 11.75 -6.98 -2.76
CA TRP A 365 11.60 -6.16 -3.96
C TRP A 365 12.77 -6.26 -4.93
N LYS A 366 13.95 -6.65 -4.44
CA LYS A 366 15.16 -6.73 -5.28
C LYS A 366 14.99 -7.76 -6.39
N CYS A 367 15.37 -7.39 -7.60
CA CYS A 367 15.27 -8.20 -8.82
C CYS A 367 13.85 -8.57 -9.26
N LEU A 368 12.81 -8.10 -8.57
CA LEU A 368 11.41 -8.41 -8.92
C LEU A 368 10.95 -7.66 -10.17
N THR A 369 11.52 -6.50 -10.40
CA THR A 369 11.30 -5.65 -11.58
C THR A 369 12.63 -5.23 -12.15
N ALA A 370 12.66 -4.78 -13.41
CA ALA A 370 13.88 -4.33 -14.06
C ALA A 370 14.51 -3.12 -13.34
N GLU A 371 13.66 -2.25 -12.78
CA GLU A 371 14.07 -1.02 -12.10
C GLU A 371 13.38 -0.95 -10.73
N LEU A 372 14.12 -0.53 -9.70
CA LEU A 372 13.63 -0.34 -8.34
C LEU A 372 14.01 1.06 -7.85
N ALA A 373 13.00 1.88 -7.58
CA ALA A 373 13.18 3.19 -6.94
C ALA A 373 12.94 3.08 -5.43
N LEU A 374 13.89 3.54 -4.64
CA LEU A 374 13.81 3.50 -3.18
C LEU A 374 13.24 4.79 -2.61
N CYS A 375 12.44 4.62 -1.57
CA CYS A 375 11.81 5.72 -0.83
C CYS A 375 12.84 6.50 0.00
N TRP A 376 13.06 7.77 -0.33
CA TRP A 376 13.93 8.68 0.41
C TRP A 376 13.50 8.89 1.86
N ILE A 377 12.20 8.90 2.12
CA ILE A 377 11.67 9.06 3.49
C ILE A 377 12.04 7.85 4.36
N HIS A 378 11.95 6.63 3.82
CA HIS A 378 12.39 5.41 4.53
C HIS A 378 13.90 5.43 4.76
N GLU A 379 14.68 5.83 3.79
CA GLU A 379 16.13 5.98 3.93
C GLU A 379 16.48 7.01 5.01
N GLY A 380 15.81 8.17 5.05
CA GLY A 380 15.97 9.19 6.08
C GLY A 380 15.60 8.70 7.50
N ARG A 381 14.59 7.81 7.62
CA ARG A 381 14.20 7.20 8.90
C ARG A 381 15.32 6.34 9.50
N HIS A 382 16.22 5.77 8.70
CA HIS A 382 17.35 5.01 9.20
C HIS A 382 18.35 5.89 9.95
N TYR A 383 18.57 7.13 9.52
CA TYR A 383 19.40 8.09 10.24
C TYR A 383 18.75 8.51 11.56
N LYS A 384 17.45 8.73 11.60
CA LYS A 384 16.71 9.05 12.84
C LYS A 384 16.76 7.93 13.89
N LYS A 385 17.04 6.68 13.48
CA LYS A 385 17.18 5.54 14.40
C LYS A 385 18.54 5.46 15.08
N LEU A 386 19.53 6.25 14.67
CA LEU A 386 20.87 6.23 15.26
C LEU A 386 20.86 6.69 16.72
N MET A 387 20.01 7.66 17.09
CA MET A 387 19.78 8.12 18.47
C MET A 387 21.07 8.28 19.30
N PRO A 388 22.04 9.11 18.88
CA PRO A 388 23.31 9.25 19.57
C PRO A 388 23.16 9.80 21.00
N TYR A 389 24.01 9.34 21.90
CA TYR A 389 24.08 9.75 23.32
C TYR A 389 25.07 10.88 23.54
N VAL A 390 26.14 10.92 22.76
CA VAL A 390 27.19 11.93 22.86
C VAL A 390 26.75 13.21 22.18
N ALA A 391 26.77 14.35 22.87
CA ALA A 391 26.29 15.62 22.32
C ALA A 391 26.98 16.04 21.01
N HIS A 392 28.27 15.75 20.86
CA HIS A 392 29.00 15.98 19.61
C HIS A 392 28.45 15.13 18.46
N HIS A 393 28.13 13.85 18.71
CA HIS A 393 27.50 12.96 17.69
C HIS A 393 26.10 13.40 17.32
N VAL A 394 25.33 13.96 18.27
CA VAL A 394 24.00 14.57 17.97
C VAL A 394 24.17 15.71 16.97
N GLN A 395 25.13 16.63 17.21
CA GLN A 395 25.40 17.76 16.30
C GLN A 395 25.83 17.30 14.90
N LEU A 396 26.68 16.25 14.82
CA LEU A 396 27.12 15.69 13.55
C LEU A 396 25.93 15.09 12.78
N LEU A 397 25.06 14.35 13.45
CA LEU A 397 23.86 13.77 12.86
C LEU A 397 22.88 14.84 12.38
N GLU A 398 22.61 15.86 13.19
CA GLU A 398 21.72 16.97 12.82
C GLU A 398 22.26 17.73 11.61
N SER A 399 23.53 18.10 11.61
CA SER A 399 24.17 18.77 10.48
C SER A 399 24.14 17.93 9.19
N PHE A 400 24.29 16.62 9.30
CA PHE A 400 24.16 15.73 8.13
C PHE A 400 22.73 15.66 7.65
N LEU A 401 21.75 15.54 8.55
CA LEU A 401 20.32 15.49 8.20
C LEU A 401 19.85 16.77 7.53
N ASP A 402 20.33 17.95 7.95
CA ASP A 402 20.00 19.21 7.26
C ASP A 402 20.44 19.18 5.79
N ARG A 403 21.65 18.70 5.52
CA ARG A 403 22.17 18.54 4.13
C ARG A 403 21.41 17.46 3.36
N TYR A 404 21.05 16.36 4.01
CA TYR A 404 20.26 15.28 3.42
C TYR A 404 18.90 15.79 2.94
N TRP A 405 18.19 16.54 3.78
CA TRP A 405 16.87 17.07 3.41
C TRP A 405 16.95 18.23 2.43
N ALA A 406 17.99 19.06 2.50
CA ALA A 406 18.24 20.07 1.46
C ALA A 406 18.48 19.43 0.08
N TYR A 407 19.18 18.30 0.04
CA TYR A 407 19.35 17.54 -1.19
C TYR A 407 18.02 16.93 -1.70
N TYR A 408 17.20 16.39 -0.78
CA TYR A 408 15.86 15.89 -1.11
C TYR A 408 14.98 16.99 -1.73
N ASP A 409 15.00 18.21 -1.20
CA ASP A 409 14.24 19.34 -1.76
C ASP A 409 14.74 19.71 -3.19
N GLN A 410 16.01 19.53 -3.48
CA GLN A 410 16.54 19.71 -4.83
C GLN A 410 16.01 18.62 -5.79
N LEU A 411 15.92 17.37 -5.36
CA LEU A 411 15.29 16.31 -6.15
C LEU A 411 13.80 16.58 -6.41
N LEU A 412 13.08 17.14 -5.44
CA LEU A 412 11.69 17.57 -5.64
C LEU A 412 11.58 18.66 -6.71
N SER A 413 12.48 19.65 -6.67
CA SER A 413 12.52 20.73 -7.67
C SER A 413 12.87 20.21 -9.05
N TYR A 414 13.78 19.23 -9.15
CA TYR A 414 14.14 18.57 -10.42
C TYR A 414 12.93 17.89 -11.07
N ARG A 415 12.08 17.22 -10.30
CA ARG A 415 10.86 16.57 -10.82
C ARG A 415 9.92 17.55 -11.52
N GLU A 416 9.87 18.80 -11.08
CA GLU A 416 9.01 19.82 -11.70
C GLU A 416 9.60 20.34 -13.02
N ARG A 417 10.94 20.39 -13.12
CA ARG A 417 11.66 20.92 -14.30
C ARG A 417 12.94 20.12 -14.56
N PRO A 418 12.82 18.90 -15.09
CA PRO A 418 13.97 18.07 -15.36
C PRO A 418 14.79 18.61 -16.54
N THR A 419 16.12 18.77 -16.35
CA THR A 419 17.07 19.08 -17.40
C THR A 419 18.32 18.21 -17.30
N PRO A 420 19.04 17.93 -18.40
CA PRO A 420 20.26 17.12 -18.38
C PRO A 420 21.36 17.74 -17.48
N GLU A 421 21.49 19.07 -17.48
CA GLU A 421 22.49 19.79 -16.67
C GLU A 421 22.19 19.61 -15.18
N GLU A 422 20.92 19.75 -14.79
CA GLU A 422 20.50 19.59 -13.40
C GLU A 422 20.63 18.14 -12.94
N LYS A 423 20.33 17.16 -13.82
CA LYS A 423 20.60 15.75 -13.57
C LYS A 423 22.06 15.50 -13.22
N ALA A 424 22.98 15.92 -14.08
CA ALA A 424 24.43 15.74 -13.87
C ALA A 424 24.91 16.45 -12.58
N ARG A 425 24.37 17.63 -12.28
CA ARG A 425 24.66 18.38 -11.05
C ARG A 425 24.23 17.60 -9.81
N LEU A 426 23.01 17.03 -9.83
CA LEU A 426 22.45 16.27 -8.71
C LEU A 426 23.17 14.95 -8.49
N GLU A 427 23.59 14.25 -9.54
CA GLU A 427 24.42 13.04 -9.42
C GLU A 427 25.74 13.34 -8.72
N LYS A 428 26.42 14.43 -9.10
CA LYS A 428 27.67 14.87 -8.46
C LYS A 428 27.44 15.33 -7.02
N ALA A 429 26.32 16.02 -6.76
CA ALA A 429 25.96 16.46 -5.41
C ALA A 429 25.67 15.27 -4.49
N PHE A 430 25.06 14.19 -5.00
CA PHE A 430 24.88 12.92 -4.28
C PHE A 430 26.24 12.35 -3.87
N ASP A 431 27.16 12.21 -4.81
CA ASP A 431 28.50 11.66 -4.53
C ASP A 431 29.23 12.48 -3.47
N THR A 432 29.12 13.82 -3.54
CA THR A 432 29.73 14.73 -2.55
C THR A 432 29.11 14.57 -1.17
N LEU A 433 27.77 14.53 -1.11
CA LEU A 433 27.05 14.39 0.16
C LEU A 433 27.37 13.06 0.86
N PHE A 434 27.34 11.96 0.13
CA PHE A 434 27.53 10.62 0.67
C PHE A 434 29.00 10.14 0.64
N ALA A 435 29.95 11.01 0.31
CA ALA A 435 31.38 10.85 0.57
C ALA A 435 31.80 11.47 1.93
N THR A 436 30.87 12.11 2.63
CA THR A 436 31.14 12.75 3.92
C THR A 436 31.60 11.72 4.97
N VAL A 437 32.66 12.06 5.68
CA VAL A 437 33.15 11.36 6.86
C VAL A 437 32.98 12.29 8.06
N THR A 438 32.28 11.82 9.07
CA THR A 438 31.88 12.65 10.23
C THR A 438 32.65 12.37 11.51
N SER A 439 33.47 11.33 11.54
CA SER A 439 34.09 10.78 12.74
C SER A 439 33.11 10.15 13.77
N TYR A 440 31.82 10.12 13.50
CA TYR A 440 30.82 9.30 14.20
C TYR A 440 30.62 8.00 13.42
N GLU A 441 31.22 6.92 13.88
CA GLU A 441 31.33 5.64 13.15
C GLU A 441 29.97 5.09 12.68
N ALA A 442 28.95 5.10 13.55
CA ALA A 442 27.62 4.62 13.21
C ALA A 442 26.93 5.48 12.12
N LEU A 443 27.20 6.79 12.10
CA LEU A 443 26.72 7.68 11.03
C LEU A 443 27.46 7.42 9.74
N ASP A 444 28.78 7.27 9.79
CA ASP A 444 29.63 7.03 8.63
C ASP A 444 29.27 5.69 7.94
N GLU A 445 29.03 4.63 8.75
CA GLU A 445 28.49 3.36 8.22
C GLU A 445 27.11 3.54 7.55
N ARG A 446 26.23 4.36 8.15
CA ARG A 446 24.90 4.60 7.55
C ARG A 446 25.02 5.36 6.25
N ILE A 447 25.89 6.36 6.16
CA ILE A 447 26.20 7.11 4.96
C ILE A 447 26.71 6.18 3.85
N ALA A 448 27.65 5.28 4.18
CA ALA A 448 28.16 4.29 3.24
C ALA A 448 27.05 3.34 2.72
N LYS A 449 26.16 2.88 3.60
CA LYS A 449 25.00 2.06 3.21
C LYS A 449 24.05 2.81 2.27
N THR A 450 23.82 4.10 2.47
CA THR A 450 23.01 4.93 1.55
C THR A 450 23.72 5.14 0.22
N ARG A 451 25.02 5.40 0.24
CA ARG A 451 25.85 5.54 -0.98
C ARG A 451 25.78 4.31 -1.87
N ALA A 452 25.79 3.11 -1.28
CA ALA A 452 25.68 1.85 -2.02
C ALA A 452 24.34 1.66 -2.76
N LYS A 453 23.32 2.47 -2.45
CA LYS A 453 21.99 2.44 -3.06
C LYS A 453 21.77 3.56 -4.09
N LYS A 454 22.84 4.23 -4.52
CA LYS A 454 22.80 5.42 -5.40
C LYS A 454 21.84 5.23 -6.58
N GLU A 455 22.00 4.16 -7.35
CA GLU A 455 21.19 3.90 -8.55
C GLU A 455 19.69 3.89 -8.24
N SER A 456 19.28 3.15 -7.21
CA SER A 456 17.87 3.05 -6.82
C SER A 456 17.31 4.32 -6.18
N LEU A 457 18.12 5.08 -5.45
CA LEU A 457 17.71 6.36 -4.86
C LEU A 457 17.63 7.48 -5.91
N LEU A 458 18.47 7.44 -6.93
CA LEU A 458 18.49 8.41 -8.02
C LEU A 458 17.64 8.02 -9.23
N MET A 459 16.83 6.97 -9.14
CA MET A 459 15.92 6.56 -10.21
C MET A 459 15.00 7.69 -10.69
N VAL A 460 14.69 8.65 -9.83
CA VAL A 460 13.93 9.87 -10.15
C VAL A 460 14.64 10.75 -11.20
N LEU A 461 15.96 10.63 -11.35
CA LEU A 461 16.71 11.38 -12.37
C LEU A 461 16.50 10.80 -13.76
N GLU A 462 16.18 9.51 -13.86
CA GLU A 462 15.78 8.85 -15.12
C GLU A 462 14.27 8.96 -15.36
N HIS A 463 13.48 8.93 -14.29
CA HIS A 463 12.02 8.92 -14.29
C HIS A 463 11.45 10.05 -13.43
N PRO A 464 11.46 11.31 -13.89
CA PRO A 464 10.99 12.45 -13.09
C PRO A 464 9.53 12.37 -12.66
N GLU A 465 8.74 11.53 -13.33
CA GLU A 465 7.33 11.30 -13.01
C GLU A 465 7.10 10.49 -11.73
N ILE A 466 8.11 9.72 -11.26
CA ILE A 466 7.94 8.91 -10.03
C ILE A 466 8.02 9.78 -8.76
N PRO A 467 7.31 9.41 -7.70
CA PRO A 467 7.48 10.07 -6.41
C PRO A 467 8.78 9.64 -5.72
N LEU A 468 9.38 10.53 -4.92
CA LEU A 468 10.53 10.23 -4.07
C LEU A 468 10.18 9.39 -2.82
N HIS A 469 8.92 9.05 -2.64
CA HIS A 469 8.42 8.32 -1.49
C HIS A 469 7.32 7.33 -1.89
N ASN A 470 7.12 6.28 -1.07
CA ASN A 470 6.04 5.31 -1.25
C ASN A 470 4.81 5.60 -0.35
N ASN A 471 4.62 6.85 0.08
CA ASN A 471 3.57 7.26 1.02
C ASN A 471 2.16 6.84 0.58
N ARG A 472 1.89 6.78 -0.72
CA ARG A 472 0.58 6.39 -1.24
C ARG A 472 0.27 4.93 -0.94
N SER A 473 1.24 4.02 -1.14
CA SER A 473 1.08 2.61 -0.78
C SER A 473 1.01 2.42 0.74
N GLU A 474 1.76 3.21 1.53
CA GLU A 474 1.63 3.21 3.00
C GLU A 474 0.22 3.62 3.45
N LEU A 475 -0.36 4.67 2.86
CA LEU A 475 -1.72 5.11 3.18
C LEU A 475 -2.77 4.07 2.78
N ASP A 476 -2.58 3.41 1.65
CA ASP A 476 -3.44 2.31 1.21
C ASP A 476 -3.28 1.09 2.14
N ALA A 477 -2.06 0.73 2.56
CA ALA A 477 -1.82 -0.33 3.54
C ALA A 477 -2.43 -0.01 4.92
N ARG A 478 -2.41 1.25 5.37
CA ARG A 478 -3.07 1.70 6.62
C ARG A 478 -4.58 1.45 6.61
N ARG A 479 -5.22 1.36 5.46
CA ARG A 479 -6.63 1.01 5.36
C ARG A 479 -6.88 -0.40 5.90
N ILE A 480 -6.00 -1.36 5.58
CA ILE A 480 -6.04 -2.73 6.12
C ILE A 480 -5.80 -2.73 7.64
N VAL A 481 -4.84 -1.91 8.12
CA VAL A 481 -4.59 -1.76 9.55
C VAL A 481 -5.84 -1.29 10.28
N ARG A 482 -6.49 -0.23 9.80
CA ARG A 482 -7.73 0.29 10.40
C ARG A 482 -8.87 -0.73 10.37
N GLN A 483 -9.01 -1.48 9.28
CA GLN A 483 -10.01 -2.54 9.20
C GLN A 483 -9.71 -3.66 10.19
N ARG A 484 -8.44 -4.03 10.35
CA ARG A 484 -7.99 -5.00 11.34
C ARG A 484 -8.26 -4.53 12.77
N ASP A 485 -8.06 -3.25 13.07
CA ASP A 485 -8.35 -2.68 14.39
C ASP A 485 -9.84 -2.74 14.74
N VAL A 486 -10.74 -2.74 13.74
CA VAL A 486 -12.19 -2.85 13.91
C VAL A 486 -12.68 -4.30 13.91
N SER A 487 -12.17 -5.15 13.01
CA SER A 487 -12.72 -6.48 12.70
C SER A 487 -11.72 -7.63 12.88
N PHE A 488 -10.52 -7.36 13.37
CA PHE A 488 -9.38 -8.27 13.54
C PHE A 488 -8.90 -8.87 12.21
N GLY A 489 -9.68 -9.71 11.56
CA GLY A 489 -9.32 -10.37 10.32
C GLY A 489 -10.50 -11.11 9.71
N THR A 490 -10.23 -11.89 8.68
CA THR A 490 -11.23 -12.70 7.99
C THR A 490 -11.28 -14.12 8.58
N ARG A 491 -12.46 -14.75 8.49
CA ARG A 491 -12.70 -16.09 9.04
C ARG A 491 -12.63 -17.20 7.98
N SER A 492 -12.50 -16.84 6.70
CA SER A 492 -12.40 -17.80 5.59
C SER A 492 -11.61 -17.24 4.43
N ALA A 493 -11.14 -18.11 3.54
CA ALA A 493 -10.45 -17.71 2.31
C ALA A 493 -11.37 -16.90 1.37
N GLU A 494 -12.66 -17.29 1.27
CA GLU A 494 -13.65 -16.55 0.50
C GLU A 494 -13.86 -15.15 1.09
N GLY A 495 -13.93 -15.03 2.43
CA GLY A 495 -14.00 -13.73 3.10
C GLY A 495 -12.77 -12.87 2.85
N THR A 496 -11.58 -13.46 2.80
CA THR A 496 -10.34 -12.78 2.44
C THR A 496 -10.39 -12.30 0.99
N ARG A 497 -10.80 -13.15 0.06
CA ARG A 497 -10.93 -12.82 -1.37
C ARG A 497 -11.95 -11.70 -1.57
N ALA A 498 -13.11 -11.77 -0.90
CA ALA A 498 -14.13 -10.73 -0.96
C ALA A 498 -13.62 -9.39 -0.40
N ARG A 499 -12.95 -9.40 0.75
CA ARG A 499 -12.31 -8.23 1.35
C ARG A 499 -11.34 -7.57 0.37
N ASP A 500 -10.39 -8.33 -0.15
CA ASP A 500 -9.37 -7.81 -1.08
C ASP A 500 -10.02 -7.25 -2.35
N THR A 501 -11.10 -7.87 -2.84
CA THR A 501 -11.86 -7.41 -4.00
C THR A 501 -12.55 -6.08 -3.71
N PHE A 502 -13.38 -6.02 -2.68
CA PHE A 502 -14.17 -4.82 -2.42
C PHE A 502 -13.32 -3.65 -1.94
N LEU A 503 -12.29 -3.87 -1.13
CA LEU A 503 -11.35 -2.80 -0.78
C LEU A 503 -10.62 -2.24 -2.00
N THR A 504 -10.28 -3.10 -2.95
CA THR A 504 -9.71 -2.68 -4.23
C THR A 504 -10.71 -1.81 -5.01
N LEU A 505 -11.99 -2.21 -5.08
CA LEU A 505 -13.05 -1.42 -5.73
C LEU A 505 -13.24 -0.06 -5.04
N VAL A 506 -13.36 -0.06 -3.72
CA VAL A 506 -13.52 1.17 -2.91
C VAL A 506 -12.35 2.16 -3.13
N ALA A 507 -11.12 1.65 -3.03
CA ALA A 507 -9.94 2.51 -3.14
C ALA A 507 -9.80 3.09 -4.56
N THR A 508 -10.06 2.27 -5.58
CA THR A 508 -10.00 2.70 -6.97
C THR A 508 -11.12 3.68 -7.31
N ALA A 509 -12.37 3.38 -6.93
CA ALA A 509 -13.50 4.29 -7.14
C ALA A 509 -13.22 5.68 -6.53
N LYS A 510 -12.69 5.71 -5.31
CA LYS A 510 -12.29 6.96 -4.65
C LYS A 510 -11.22 7.73 -5.42
N LYS A 511 -10.21 7.06 -5.97
CA LYS A 511 -9.14 7.69 -6.79
C LYS A 511 -9.69 8.27 -8.10
N LEU A 512 -10.69 7.64 -8.66
CA LEU A 512 -11.35 8.07 -9.90
C LEU A 512 -12.50 9.05 -9.69
N GLY A 513 -12.83 9.40 -8.44
CA GLY A 513 -13.96 10.30 -8.13
C GLY A 513 -15.34 9.66 -8.31
N VAL A 514 -15.42 8.32 -8.29
CA VAL A 514 -16.65 7.56 -8.49
C VAL A 514 -17.29 7.19 -7.15
N SER A 515 -18.60 7.37 -7.03
CA SER A 515 -19.36 6.89 -5.87
C SER A 515 -19.36 5.36 -5.83
N PHE A 516 -18.72 4.78 -4.81
CA PHE A 516 -18.66 3.33 -4.65
C PHE A 516 -20.05 2.69 -4.48
N TYR A 517 -20.95 3.33 -3.72
CA TYR A 517 -22.31 2.87 -3.55
C TYR A 517 -23.07 2.80 -4.89
N GLN A 518 -23.03 3.90 -5.66
CA GLN A 518 -23.70 3.97 -6.97
C GLN A 518 -23.12 2.95 -7.94
N TYR A 519 -21.81 2.78 -7.93
CA TYR A 519 -21.14 1.79 -8.78
C TYR A 519 -21.58 0.36 -8.45
N VAL A 520 -21.59 -0.02 -7.18
CA VAL A 520 -22.03 -1.35 -6.74
C VAL A 520 -23.52 -1.55 -7.05
N TYR A 521 -24.34 -0.53 -6.81
CA TYR A 521 -25.75 -0.55 -7.16
C TYR A 521 -25.98 -0.80 -8.65
N ASP A 522 -25.31 -0.06 -9.52
CA ASP A 522 -25.38 -0.19 -10.97
C ASP A 522 -25.03 -1.62 -11.43
N ARG A 523 -24.02 -2.21 -10.82
CA ARG A 523 -23.61 -3.60 -11.13
C ARG A 523 -24.61 -4.64 -10.61
N ILE A 524 -25.10 -4.49 -9.38
CA ILE A 524 -26.05 -5.44 -8.77
C ILE A 524 -27.42 -5.36 -9.46
N SER A 525 -27.91 -4.16 -9.76
CA SER A 525 -29.17 -3.96 -10.47
C SER A 525 -29.10 -4.43 -11.93
N GLY A 526 -27.90 -4.63 -12.48
CA GLY A 526 -27.70 -4.99 -13.87
C GLY A 526 -28.00 -3.86 -14.85
N ALA A 527 -28.06 -2.62 -14.38
CA ALA A 527 -28.29 -1.44 -15.22
C ALA A 527 -27.09 -1.16 -16.15
N HIS A 528 -25.87 -1.35 -15.67
CA HIS A 528 -24.62 -1.13 -16.41
C HIS A 528 -24.55 0.24 -17.12
N GLN A 529 -25.09 1.27 -16.48
CA GLN A 529 -25.07 2.65 -17.00
C GLN A 529 -23.74 3.35 -16.71
N MET A 530 -23.03 2.92 -15.67
CA MET A 530 -21.72 3.47 -15.35
C MET A 530 -20.63 2.72 -16.12
N PRO A 531 -19.61 3.42 -16.68
CA PRO A 531 -18.45 2.77 -17.28
C PRO A 531 -17.74 1.89 -16.25
N SER A 532 -16.99 0.88 -16.72
CA SER A 532 -16.20 0.07 -15.80
C SER A 532 -15.06 0.89 -15.20
N LEU A 533 -14.63 0.56 -13.95
CA LEU A 533 -13.47 1.22 -13.38
C LEU A 533 -12.19 0.96 -14.20
N ALA A 534 -12.14 -0.15 -14.95
CA ALA A 534 -11.04 -0.44 -15.87
C ALA A 534 -11.01 0.54 -17.05
N ASP A 535 -12.17 0.87 -17.62
CA ASP A 535 -12.28 1.84 -18.73
C ASP A 535 -11.95 3.25 -18.24
N LEU A 536 -12.46 3.63 -17.06
CA LEU A 536 -12.13 4.93 -16.44
C LEU A 536 -10.63 5.08 -16.13
N ILE A 537 -9.94 3.98 -15.76
CA ILE A 537 -8.48 4.00 -15.59
C ILE A 537 -7.79 4.30 -16.93
N ARG A 538 -8.20 3.61 -18.02
CA ARG A 538 -7.61 3.81 -19.34
C ARG A 538 -7.86 5.23 -19.88
N GLU A 539 -9.09 5.70 -19.75
CA GLU A 539 -9.49 7.06 -20.14
C GLU A 539 -8.66 8.11 -19.38
N LYS A 540 -8.59 7.98 -18.05
CA LYS A 540 -7.84 8.92 -17.22
C LYS A 540 -6.33 8.86 -17.45
N ALA A 541 -5.79 7.68 -17.72
CA ALA A 541 -4.38 7.52 -18.09
C ALA A 541 -4.04 8.20 -19.41
N ASN A 542 -4.94 8.10 -20.40
CA ASN A 542 -4.80 8.79 -21.68
C ASN A 542 -4.88 10.31 -21.51
N GLU A 543 -5.85 10.83 -20.73
CA GLU A 543 -5.97 12.26 -20.42
C GLU A 543 -4.68 12.81 -19.77
N LEU A 544 -4.04 12.04 -18.92
CA LEU A 544 -2.85 12.44 -18.17
C LEU A 544 -1.54 12.12 -18.90
N ASN A 545 -1.58 11.50 -20.08
CA ASN A 545 -0.41 11.04 -20.85
C ASN A 545 0.60 10.24 -20.00
N LEU A 546 0.11 9.31 -19.18
CA LEU A 546 0.96 8.58 -18.22
C LEU A 546 1.92 7.55 -18.85
N GLY A 547 1.83 7.33 -20.15
CA GLY A 547 2.57 6.29 -20.83
C GLY A 547 1.98 4.89 -20.63
N ALA A 548 2.60 3.89 -21.26
CA ALA A 548 2.19 2.50 -21.16
C ALA A 548 3.15 1.71 -20.25
N SER A 549 2.66 0.61 -19.68
CA SER A 549 3.54 -0.36 -19.03
C SER A 549 4.60 -0.90 -20.01
N TRP A 550 5.75 -1.26 -19.46
CA TRP A 550 6.82 -1.85 -20.23
C TRP A 550 6.36 -3.15 -20.91
N GLN A 551 6.74 -3.30 -22.18
CA GLN A 551 6.64 -4.57 -22.89
C GLN A 551 8.08 -5.07 -23.11
N PRO A 552 8.38 -6.32 -22.77
CA PRO A 552 9.68 -6.88 -23.06
C PRO A 552 9.93 -6.88 -24.56
N PRO A 553 11.18 -6.65 -25.00
CA PRO A 553 11.56 -6.60 -26.41
C PRO A 553 11.27 -7.89 -27.15
#